data_4dde9d2aa26c825a2ea412fb23fe0cd1
#
_entry.id   4dde9d2aa26c825a2ea412fb23fe0cd1
#
_cell.length_a   1.000
_cell.length_b   1.000
_cell.length_c   1.000
_cell.angle_alpha   90.00
_cell.angle_beta   90.00
_cell.angle_gamma   90.00
#
_symmetry.space_group_name_H-M   'P 1'
#
loop_
_entity.id
_entity.type
_entity.pdbx_description
1 polymer ?
#
loop_
_entity_poly.entity_id
_entity_poly.type
_entity_poly.pdbx_seq_one_letter_code
_entity_poly.pdbx_strand_id
1 'polypeptide(L)'
;VRRFLVLGSALALTVFGAWRTHKVLDTNGTTILGVVMLVLFVALFLWIALAFTSSLAGFVSLITRGGLGLGITRSGPLPVLRSRTALLLPTYNEPPHRVMAGLKAIYTSLCETGQVEAFDVFILSDPTNPDVWAEEEAAVLALRAQTGGENRIFYRPRPNHVERRAGNVGAWVLLFGVAHHHTLTLDGA
;
A
#
# COMPACT_ATOMS: atom_id res chain seq x y z
N VAL A 1 -14.77 14.97 11.80
CA VAL A 1 -15.27 14.54 13.13
C VAL A 1 -14.39 13.44 13.72
N ARG A 2 -14.08 12.32 13.04
CA ARG A 2 -13.29 11.20 13.58
C ARG A 2 -11.88 11.59 14.04
N ARG A 3 -11.15 12.37 13.22
CA ARG A 3 -9.79 12.82 13.57
C ARG A 3 -9.78 13.65 14.84
N PHE A 4 -10.78 14.50 15.01
CA PHE A 4 -10.92 15.32 16.23
C PHE A 4 -11.23 14.49 17.46
N LEU A 5 -12.03 13.42 17.34
CA LEU A 5 -12.30 12.51 18.44
C LEU A 5 -11.04 11.76 18.90
N VAL A 6 -10.26 11.22 17.95
CA VAL A 6 -9.00 10.50 18.27
C VAL A 6 -7.99 11.45 18.91
N LEU A 7 -7.75 12.63 18.31
CA LEU A 7 -6.80 13.59 18.84
C LEU A 7 -7.27 14.15 20.20
N GLY A 8 -8.55 14.48 20.34
CA GLY A 8 -9.12 15.00 21.58
C GLY A 8 -9.06 13.99 22.72
N SER A 9 -9.36 12.71 22.46
CA SER A 9 -9.25 11.65 23.47
C SER A 9 -7.79 11.38 23.87
N ALA A 10 -6.85 11.39 22.93
CA ALA A 10 -5.42 11.26 23.23
C ALA A 10 -4.91 12.42 24.09
N LEU A 11 -5.31 13.65 23.75
CA LEU A 11 -4.95 14.83 24.52
C LEU A 11 -5.55 14.80 25.95
N ALA A 12 -6.82 14.44 26.06
CA ALA A 12 -7.49 14.31 27.38
C ALA A 12 -6.80 13.28 28.27
N LEU A 13 -6.44 12.11 27.71
CA LEU A 13 -5.68 11.09 28.43
C LEU A 13 -4.31 11.61 28.88
N THR A 14 -3.62 12.34 27.98
CA THR A 14 -2.29 12.91 28.27
C THR A 14 -2.35 13.96 29.37
N VAL A 15 -3.33 14.86 29.33
CA VAL A 15 -3.54 15.88 30.37
C VAL A 15 -3.86 15.22 31.72
N PHE A 16 -4.73 14.20 31.72
CA PHE A 16 -5.04 13.43 32.93
C PHE A 16 -3.81 12.73 33.50
N GLY A 17 -3.01 12.06 32.63
CA GLY A 17 -1.77 11.40 33.02
C GLY A 17 -0.75 12.39 33.59
N ALA A 18 -0.55 13.52 32.93
CA ALA A 18 0.35 14.58 33.38
C ALA A 18 -0.04 15.16 34.74
N TRP A 19 -1.34 15.40 34.92
CA TRP A 19 -1.87 15.87 36.22
C TRP A 19 -1.65 14.87 37.35
N ARG A 20 -1.88 13.58 37.10
CA ARG A 20 -1.61 12.53 38.09
C ARG A 20 -0.13 12.41 38.43
N THR A 21 0.73 12.44 37.42
CA THR A 21 2.20 12.37 37.62
C THR A 21 2.73 13.61 38.33
N HIS A 22 2.25 14.80 38.00
CA HIS A 22 2.61 16.02 38.70
C HIS A 22 2.29 15.92 40.21
N LYS A 23 1.10 15.46 40.57
CA LYS A 23 0.72 15.29 42.00
C LYS A 23 1.65 14.35 42.76
N VAL A 24 2.17 13.31 42.11
CA VAL A 24 3.12 12.38 42.71
C VAL A 24 4.49 13.01 42.89
N LEU A 25 4.96 13.78 41.89
CA LEU A 25 6.26 14.43 41.92
C LEU A 25 6.33 15.61 42.89
N ASP A 26 5.22 16.30 43.11
CA ASP A 26 5.13 17.50 43.97
C ASP A 26 5.08 17.20 45.45
N THR A 27 5.02 15.94 45.86
CA THR A 27 4.90 15.51 47.27
C THR A 27 6.10 15.99 48.14
N ASN A 28 7.28 16.23 47.53
CA ASN A 28 8.49 16.68 48.20
C ASN A 28 9.04 18.03 47.68
N GLY A 29 8.18 18.81 47.03
CA GLY A 29 8.56 20.09 46.35
C GLY A 29 9.05 19.89 44.92
N THR A 30 8.89 20.94 44.12
CA THR A 30 9.32 20.93 42.70
C THR A 30 10.82 20.94 42.58
N THR A 31 11.39 19.86 42.08
CA THR A 31 12.82 19.75 41.74
C THR A 31 13.01 19.84 40.21
N ILE A 32 14.18 20.33 39.78
CA ILE A 32 14.53 20.36 38.35
C ILE A 32 14.39 18.98 37.73
N LEU A 33 14.83 17.94 38.41
CA LEU A 33 14.70 16.54 37.97
C LEU A 33 13.22 16.14 37.80
N GLY A 34 12.35 16.55 38.72
CA GLY A 34 10.90 16.27 38.66
C GLY A 34 10.26 16.92 37.42
N VAL A 35 10.67 18.15 37.09
CA VAL A 35 10.18 18.85 35.88
C VAL A 35 10.63 18.12 34.61
N VAL A 36 11.91 17.74 34.52
CA VAL A 36 12.46 16.97 33.38
C VAL A 36 11.71 15.63 33.22
N MET A 37 11.51 14.90 34.32
CA MET A 37 10.75 13.64 34.30
C MET A 37 9.29 13.86 33.83
N LEU A 38 8.63 14.93 34.25
CA LEU A 38 7.26 15.24 33.83
C LEU A 38 7.20 15.54 32.33
N VAL A 39 8.15 16.33 31.79
CA VAL A 39 8.21 16.65 30.35
C VAL A 39 8.42 15.39 29.52
N LEU A 40 9.36 14.54 29.90
CA LEU A 40 9.62 13.27 29.22
C LEU A 40 8.41 12.35 29.31
N PHE A 41 7.76 12.27 30.46
CA PHE A 41 6.53 11.49 30.65
C PHE A 41 5.42 11.97 29.69
N VAL A 42 5.17 13.28 29.64
CA VAL A 42 4.14 13.86 28.75
C VAL A 42 4.42 13.53 27.28
N ALA A 43 5.67 13.67 26.82
CA ALA A 43 6.05 13.39 25.47
C ALA A 43 5.83 11.90 25.09
N LEU A 44 6.29 11.00 25.94
CA LEU A 44 6.12 9.55 25.72
C LEU A 44 4.68 9.11 25.87
N PHE A 45 3.97 9.63 26.87
CA PHE A 45 2.60 9.25 27.12
C PHE A 45 1.66 9.75 26.02
N LEU A 46 1.89 10.95 25.45
CA LEU A 46 1.14 11.45 24.30
C LEU A 46 1.29 10.50 23.09
N TRP A 47 2.50 10.01 22.84
CA TRP A 47 2.74 9.04 21.77
C TRP A 47 1.96 7.74 21.97
N ILE A 48 2.00 7.20 23.19
CA ILE A 48 1.27 5.98 23.56
C ILE A 48 -0.24 6.21 23.47
N ALA A 49 -0.74 7.33 23.99
CA ALA A 49 -2.14 7.69 23.95
C ALA A 49 -2.67 7.83 22.52
N LEU A 50 -1.90 8.42 21.61
CA LEU A 50 -2.23 8.50 20.18
C LEU A 50 -2.31 7.12 19.53
N ALA A 51 -1.32 6.26 19.79
CA ALA A 51 -1.33 4.91 19.27
C ALA A 51 -2.54 4.10 19.80
N PHE A 52 -2.81 4.18 21.10
CA PHE A 52 -3.94 3.50 21.75
C PHE A 52 -5.29 3.97 21.20
N THR A 53 -5.52 5.28 21.14
CA THR A 53 -6.81 5.83 20.68
C THR A 53 -7.03 5.56 19.17
N SER A 54 -5.97 5.59 18.36
CA SER A 54 -6.03 5.24 16.95
C SER A 54 -6.38 3.76 16.75
N SER A 55 -5.74 2.87 17.50
CA SER A 55 -6.00 1.44 17.45
C SER A 55 -7.42 1.10 17.93
N LEU A 56 -7.86 1.75 19.01
CA LEU A 56 -9.22 1.57 19.53
C LEU A 56 -10.27 2.05 18.52
N ALA A 57 -10.05 3.22 17.88
CA ALA A 57 -10.95 3.73 16.86
C ALA A 57 -10.99 2.82 15.62
N GLY A 58 -9.84 2.24 15.23
CA GLY A 58 -9.76 1.23 14.19
C GLY A 58 -10.53 -0.04 14.53
N PHE A 59 -10.36 -0.55 15.74
CA PHE A 59 -11.04 -1.73 16.25
C PHE A 59 -12.56 -1.54 16.29
N VAL A 60 -13.04 -0.43 16.85
CA VAL A 60 -14.47 -0.08 16.87
C VAL A 60 -15.01 0.03 15.44
N SER A 61 -14.26 0.66 14.52
CA SER A 61 -14.66 0.74 13.11
C SER A 61 -14.75 -0.63 12.45
N LEU A 62 -13.88 -1.55 12.78
CA LEU A 62 -13.88 -2.92 12.25
C LEU A 62 -15.13 -3.70 12.71
N ILE A 63 -15.47 -3.62 14.00
CA ILE A 63 -16.64 -4.31 14.57
C ILE A 63 -17.94 -3.69 14.05
N THR A 64 -18.03 -2.35 14.04
CA THR A 64 -19.29 -1.66 13.69
C THR A 64 -19.59 -1.63 12.20
N ARG A 65 -18.57 -1.71 11.34
CA ARG A 65 -18.70 -1.57 9.88
C ARG A 65 -18.47 -2.86 9.09
N GLY A 66 -18.27 -3.98 9.76
CA GLY A 66 -18.15 -5.28 9.10
C GLY A 66 -17.03 -5.36 8.05
N GLY A 67 -15.87 -4.71 8.30
CA GLY A 67 -14.72 -4.80 7.40
C GLY A 67 -14.82 -3.99 6.11
N LEU A 68 -15.72 -3.01 6.05
CA LEU A 68 -16.01 -2.21 4.85
C LEU A 68 -14.93 -1.15 4.57
N GLY A 69 -13.80 -1.58 4.02
CA GLY A 69 -12.82 -0.65 3.47
C GLY A 69 -13.35 0.16 2.28
N LEU A 70 -13.96 -0.48 1.30
CA LEU A 70 -14.27 0.12 0.00
C LEU A 70 -15.76 0.04 -0.40
N GLY A 71 -16.66 -0.37 0.49
CA GLY A 71 -18.09 -0.52 0.13
C GLY A 71 -18.38 -1.68 -0.83
N ILE A 72 -17.40 -2.56 -1.03
CA ILE A 72 -17.55 -3.72 -1.90
C ILE A 72 -18.16 -4.86 -1.09
N THR A 73 -19.37 -5.23 -1.40
CA THR A 73 -20.01 -6.43 -0.85
C THR A 73 -19.50 -7.67 -1.61
N ARG A 74 -18.94 -8.61 -0.88
CA ARG A 74 -18.43 -9.89 -1.46
C ARG A 74 -19.51 -10.74 -2.11
N SER A 75 -20.78 -10.45 -1.88
CA SER A 75 -21.92 -11.29 -2.25
C SER A 75 -22.84 -10.70 -3.31
N GLY A 76 -22.42 -9.64 -4.02
CA GLY A 76 -23.20 -9.00 -5.08
C GLY A 76 -22.56 -9.16 -6.46
N PRO A 77 -23.30 -8.91 -7.54
CA PRO A 77 -22.72 -8.86 -8.87
C PRO A 77 -21.65 -7.76 -8.92
N LEU A 78 -20.53 -8.04 -9.58
CA LEU A 78 -19.47 -7.06 -9.75
C LEU A 78 -19.99 -5.87 -10.56
N PRO A 79 -19.65 -4.62 -10.18
CA PRO A 79 -20.03 -3.44 -10.95
C PRO A 79 -19.38 -3.48 -12.33
N VAL A 80 -20.10 -3.09 -13.37
CA VAL A 80 -19.52 -2.98 -14.72
C VAL A 80 -18.51 -1.84 -14.74
N LEU A 81 -17.27 -2.15 -15.10
CA LEU A 81 -16.20 -1.18 -15.21
C LEU A 81 -16.34 -0.37 -16.51
N ARG A 82 -16.28 0.95 -16.39
CA ARG A 82 -16.39 1.88 -17.54
C ARG A 82 -15.05 2.57 -17.85
N SER A 83 -14.05 2.37 -17.05
CA SER A 83 -12.72 3.00 -17.16
C SER A 83 -11.64 1.94 -17.28
N ARG A 84 -10.57 2.28 -18.02
CA ARG A 84 -9.39 1.41 -18.12
C ARG A 84 -8.46 1.60 -16.93
N THR A 85 -8.00 0.49 -16.38
CA THR A 85 -7.06 0.43 -15.25
C THR A 85 -5.77 -0.23 -15.70
N ALA A 86 -4.64 0.44 -15.46
CA ALA A 86 -3.33 -0.16 -15.66
C ALA A 86 -2.87 -0.86 -14.38
N LEU A 87 -2.50 -2.12 -14.49
CA LEU A 87 -1.82 -2.88 -13.45
C LEU A 87 -0.32 -2.82 -13.71
N LEU A 88 0.42 -2.16 -12.83
CA LEU A 88 1.85 -1.97 -12.96
C LEU A 88 2.58 -2.95 -12.05
N LEU A 89 3.42 -3.80 -12.64
CA LEU A 89 4.25 -4.76 -11.92
C LEU A 89 5.73 -4.38 -12.10
N PRO A 90 6.31 -3.57 -11.18
CA PRO A 90 7.73 -3.26 -11.23
C PRO A 90 8.55 -4.46 -10.74
N THR A 91 9.49 -4.92 -11.58
CA THR A 91 10.42 -6.01 -11.28
C THR A 91 11.86 -5.54 -11.30
N TYR A 92 12.70 -6.13 -10.44
CA TYR A 92 14.12 -5.83 -10.36
C TYR A 92 14.93 -7.09 -10.04
N ASN A 93 15.47 -7.77 -11.06
CA ASN A 93 16.24 -9.01 -10.93
C ASN A 93 15.55 -10.10 -10.10
N GLU A 94 14.24 -10.09 -10.04
CA GLU A 94 13.47 -11.14 -9.36
C GLU A 94 13.41 -12.40 -10.24
N PRO A 95 13.30 -13.61 -9.65
CA PRO A 95 13.20 -14.84 -10.45
C PRO A 95 11.99 -14.81 -11.39
N PRO A 96 12.18 -14.82 -12.72
CA PRO A 96 11.10 -14.60 -13.69
C PRO A 96 9.95 -15.60 -13.55
N HIS A 97 10.27 -16.87 -13.27
CA HIS A 97 9.28 -17.92 -13.12
C HIS A 97 8.30 -17.64 -11.96
N ARG A 98 8.78 -17.07 -10.84
CA ARG A 98 7.94 -16.75 -9.67
C ARG A 98 7.03 -15.55 -9.98
N VAL A 99 7.60 -14.50 -10.56
CA VAL A 99 6.86 -13.29 -10.94
C VAL A 99 5.76 -13.62 -11.94
N MET A 100 6.09 -14.38 -12.99
CA MET A 100 5.11 -14.74 -14.01
C MET A 100 4.04 -15.70 -13.50
N ALA A 101 4.36 -16.59 -12.56
CA ALA A 101 3.36 -17.45 -11.90
C ALA A 101 2.34 -16.61 -11.10
N GLY A 102 2.81 -15.63 -10.32
CA GLY A 102 1.94 -14.71 -9.60
C GLY A 102 1.07 -13.88 -10.55
N LEU A 103 1.67 -13.32 -11.59
CA LEU A 103 0.94 -12.53 -12.58
C LEU A 103 -0.09 -13.38 -13.36
N LYS A 104 0.25 -14.63 -13.68
CA LYS A 104 -0.69 -15.58 -14.30
C LYS A 104 -1.92 -15.79 -13.42
N ALA A 105 -1.74 -16.01 -12.11
CA ALA A 105 -2.84 -16.19 -11.18
C ALA A 105 -3.75 -14.95 -11.12
N ILE A 106 -3.16 -13.74 -11.05
CA ILE A 106 -3.90 -12.47 -11.07
C ILE A 106 -4.67 -12.32 -12.38
N TYR A 107 -4.01 -12.54 -13.52
CA TYR A 107 -4.64 -12.39 -14.84
C TYR A 107 -5.78 -13.39 -15.06
N THR A 108 -5.59 -14.64 -14.65
CA THR A 108 -6.64 -15.67 -14.71
C THR A 108 -7.85 -15.27 -13.87
N SER A 109 -7.61 -14.77 -12.64
CA SER A 109 -8.69 -14.28 -11.78
C SER A 109 -9.43 -13.07 -12.39
N LEU A 110 -8.73 -12.18 -13.09
CA LEU A 110 -9.36 -11.10 -13.84
C LEU A 110 -10.23 -11.61 -14.99
N CYS A 111 -9.77 -12.63 -15.71
CA CYS A 111 -10.56 -13.27 -16.78
C CYS A 111 -11.85 -13.87 -16.23
N GLU A 112 -11.80 -14.51 -15.05
CA GLU A 112 -12.98 -15.07 -14.37
C GLU A 112 -14.05 -14.02 -14.02
N THR A 113 -13.64 -12.75 -13.84
CA THR A 113 -14.60 -11.65 -13.60
C THR A 113 -15.42 -11.27 -14.83
N GLY A 114 -15.01 -11.71 -16.03
CA GLY A 114 -15.59 -11.30 -17.30
C GLY A 114 -15.32 -9.85 -17.69
N GLN A 115 -14.44 -9.14 -16.97
CA GLN A 115 -14.15 -7.72 -17.19
C GLN A 115 -12.66 -7.44 -17.50
N VAL A 116 -11.93 -8.44 -17.94
CA VAL A 116 -10.49 -8.33 -18.28
C VAL A 116 -10.20 -7.22 -19.29
N GLU A 117 -11.16 -6.89 -20.15
CA GLU A 117 -11.06 -5.81 -21.15
C GLU A 117 -10.84 -4.42 -20.52
N ALA A 118 -11.21 -4.24 -19.26
CA ALA A 118 -10.99 -2.99 -18.53
C ALA A 118 -9.58 -2.87 -17.95
N PHE A 119 -8.73 -3.90 -18.08
CA PHE A 119 -7.40 -3.95 -17.50
C PHE A 119 -6.32 -4.14 -18.55
N ASP A 120 -5.21 -3.40 -18.37
CA ASP A 120 -3.96 -3.59 -19.07
C ASP A 120 -2.86 -3.84 -18.05
N VAL A 121 -2.03 -4.84 -18.30
CA VAL A 121 -0.94 -5.22 -17.40
C VAL A 121 0.38 -4.77 -17.99
N PHE A 122 1.17 -4.04 -17.20
CA PHE A 122 2.49 -3.57 -17.59
C PHE A 122 3.55 -4.16 -16.64
N ILE A 123 4.41 -4.99 -17.17
CA ILE A 123 5.60 -5.49 -16.48
C ILE A 123 6.71 -4.46 -16.72
N LEU A 124 7.06 -3.73 -15.65
CA LEU A 124 8.05 -2.66 -15.67
C LEU A 124 9.38 -3.20 -15.17
N SER A 125 10.13 -3.81 -16.06
CA SER A 125 11.38 -4.46 -15.72
C SER A 125 12.55 -3.47 -15.67
N ASP A 126 13.40 -3.64 -14.66
CA ASP A 126 14.63 -2.86 -14.43
C ASP A 126 15.83 -3.82 -14.26
N PRO A 127 16.14 -4.66 -15.27
CA PRO A 127 17.13 -5.71 -15.15
C PRO A 127 18.53 -5.12 -15.22
N THR A 128 19.40 -5.51 -14.27
CA THR A 128 20.83 -5.21 -14.30
C THR A 128 21.67 -6.38 -14.80
N ASN A 129 21.08 -7.59 -14.79
CA ASN A 129 21.71 -8.81 -15.27
C ASN A 129 21.12 -9.20 -16.65
N PRO A 130 21.95 -9.32 -17.71
CA PRO A 130 21.51 -9.69 -19.05
C PRO A 130 20.84 -11.08 -19.12
N ASP A 131 21.30 -12.05 -18.30
CA ASP A 131 20.73 -13.39 -18.30
C ASP A 131 19.30 -13.36 -17.75
N VAL A 132 19.06 -12.60 -16.67
CA VAL A 132 17.72 -12.39 -16.11
C VAL A 132 16.82 -11.70 -17.11
N TRP A 133 17.34 -10.74 -17.88
CA TRP A 133 16.54 -10.07 -18.92
C TRP A 133 16.05 -11.05 -19.98
N ALA A 134 16.95 -11.91 -20.50
CA ALA A 134 16.57 -12.89 -21.52
C ALA A 134 15.54 -13.91 -21.00
N GLU A 135 15.70 -14.35 -19.74
CA GLU A 135 14.74 -15.22 -19.08
C GLU A 135 13.38 -14.53 -18.86
N GLU A 136 13.36 -13.25 -18.46
CA GLU A 136 12.11 -12.48 -18.30
C GLU A 136 11.36 -12.36 -19.62
N GLU A 137 12.06 -12.02 -20.72
CA GLU A 137 11.42 -11.86 -22.02
C GLU A 137 10.79 -13.19 -22.50
N ALA A 138 11.52 -14.28 -22.36
CA ALA A 138 11.00 -15.61 -22.70
C ALA A 138 9.79 -16.00 -21.82
N ALA A 139 9.84 -15.68 -20.52
CA ALA A 139 8.76 -15.98 -19.59
C ALA A 139 7.50 -15.14 -19.86
N VAL A 140 7.67 -13.87 -20.28
CA VAL A 140 6.54 -13.01 -20.68
C VAL A 140 5.87 -13.56 -21.95
N LEU A 141 6.64 -13.97 -22.95
CA LEU A 141 6.11 -14.56 -24.18
C LEU A 141 5.32 -15.84 -23.88
N ALA A 142 5.87 -16.70 -23.01
CA ALA A 142 5.19 -17.91 -22.57
C ALA A 142 3.88 -17.59 -21.81
N LEU A 143 3.89 -16.57 -20.93
CA LEU A 143 2.72 -16.13 -20.20
C LEU A 143 1.61 -15.64 -21.15
N ARG A 144 1.93 -14.79 -22.11
CA ARG A 144 0.99 -14.30 -23.14
C ARG A 144 0.35 -15.45 -23.89
N ALA A 145 1.15 -16.39 -24.39
CA ALA A 145 0.64 -17.57 -25.12
C ALA A 145 -0.27 -18.45 -24.25
N GLN A 146 0.04 -18.61 -22.95
CA GLN A 146 -0.76 -19.42 -22.03
C GLN A 146 -2.08 -18.78 -21.61
N THR A 147 -2.16 -17.46 -21.62
CA THR A 147 -3.29 -16.71 -21.09
C THR A 147 -4.13 -16.02 -22.17
N GLY A 148 -3.69 -16.02 -23.42
CA GLY A 148 -4.30 -15.23 -24.49
C GLY A 148 -4.18 -13.72 -24.28
N GLY A 149 -3.17 -13.31 -23.49
CA GLY A 149 -2.97 -11.93 -23.06
C GLY A 149 -2.09 -11.07 -23.96
N GLU A 150 -1.90 -11.44 -25.26
CA GLU A 150 -0.99 -10.75 -26.18
C GLU A 150 -1.29 -9.25 -26.30
N ASN A 151 -2.55 -8.87 -26.27
CA ASN A 151 -3.02 -7.49 -26.43
C ASN A 151 -3.22 -6.76 -25.11
N ARG A 152 -2.94 -7.40 -23.96
CA ARG A 152 -3.23 -6.87 -22.62
C ARG A 152 -2.04 -6.92 -21.67
N ILE A 153 -1.06 -7.76 -21.92
CA ILE A 153 0.15 -7.89 -21.11
C ILE A 153 1.30 -7.26 -21.88
N PHE A 154 1.83 -6.18 -21.36
CA PHE A 154 2.91 -5.41 -21.96
C PHE A 154 4.19 -5.55 -21.14
N TYR A 155 5.31 -5.80 -21.81
CA TYR A 155 6.63 -5.87 -21.21
C TYR A 155 7.44 -4.65 -21.60
N ARG A 156 7.97 -3.96 -20.58
CA ARG A 156 8.77 -2.76 -20.78
C ARG A 156 10.05 -2.84 -19.96
N PRO A 157 11.15 -3.30 -20.58
CA PRO A 157 12.47 -3.22 -19.98
C PRO A 157 12.97 -1.78 -20.02
N ARG A 158 13.73 -1.37 -19.02
CA ARG A 158 14.34 -0.04 -18.91
C ARG A 158 15.86 -0.15 -18.85
N PRO A 159 16.61 0.52 -19.73
CA PRO A 159 18.08 0.51 -19.73
C PRO A 159 18.68 1.40 -18.63
N ASN A 160 17.95 2.43 -18.17
CA ASN A 160 18.42 3.39 -17.18
C ASN A 160 17.78 3.15 -15.81
N HIS A 161 18.59 2.82 -14.80
CA HIS A 161 18.15 2.44 -13.44
C HIS A 161 17.96 3.63 -12.49
N VAL A 162 17.69 4.84 -13.00
CA VAL A 162 17.52 6.06 -12.19
C VAL A 162 16.28 5.93 -11.33
N GLU A 163 16.41 6.26 -10.03
CA GLU A 163 15.33 6.23 -9.01
C GLU A 163 14.66 4.86 -8.83
N ARG A 164 15.25 3.79 -9.28
CA ARG A 164 14.78 2.41 -9.06
C ARG A 164 13.28 2.24 -9.39
N ARG A 165 12.51 1.56 -8.53
CA ARG A 165 11.07 1.28 -8.73
C ARG A 165 10.24 2.56 -8.90
N ALA A 166 10.50 3.60 -8.11
CA ALA A 166 9.76 4.87 -8.20
C ALA A 166 9.97 5.56 -9.56
N GLY A 167 11.22 5.62 -10.04
CA GLY A 167 11.54 6.19 -11.34
C GLY A 167 10.97 5.37 -12.51
N ASN A 168 10.88 4.04 -12.37
CA ASN A 168 10.28 3.19 -13.40
C ASN A 168 8.77 3.44 -13.52
N VAL A 169 8.06 3.49 -12.41
CA VAL A 169 6.63 3.84 -12.36
C VAL A 169 6.41 5.28 -12.84
N GLY A 170 7.23 6.24 -12.38
CA GLY A 170 7.16 7.64 -12.82
C GLY A 170 7.34 7.81 -14.34
N ALA A 171 8.32 7.14 -14.92
CA ALA A 171 8.53 7.15 -16.36
C ALA A 171 7.35 6.52 -17.14
N TRP A 172 6.73 5.47 -16.60
CA TRP A 172 5.54 4.89 -17.20
C TRP A 172 4.36 5.86 -17.16
N VAL A 173 4.14 6.54 -16.02
CA VAL A 173 3.05 7.52 -15.86
C VAL A 173 3.18 8.66 -16.87
N LEU A 174 4.40 9.16 -17.10
CA LEU A 174 4.64 10.23 -18.06
C LEU A 174 4.38 9.81 -19.51
N LEU A 175 4.68 8.55 -19.88
CA LEU A 175 4.56 8.07 -21.25
C LEU A 175 3.17 7.50 -21.59
N PHE A 176 2.55 6.80 -20.64
CA PHE A 176 1.33 6.00 -20.89
C PHE A 176 0.17 6.35 -19.95
N GLY A 177 0.41 7.15 -18.88
CA GLY A 177 -0.58 7.42 -17.85
C GLY A 177 -1.84 8.11 -18.38
N VAL A 178 -1.73 8.91 -19.42
CA VAL A 178 -2.88 9.63 -20.02
C VAL A 178 -3.95 8.69 -20.59
N ALA A 179 -3.57 7.48 -21.02
CA ALA A 179 -4.47 6.49 -21.60
C ALA A 179 -5.30 5.71 -20.55
N HIS A 180 -4.96 5.84 -19.26
CA HIS A 180 -5.56 5.06 -18.19
C HIS A 180 -6.11 5.97 -17.09
N HIS A 181 -7.35 5.76 -16.70
CA HIS A 181 -7.99 6.55 -15.63
C HIS A 181 -7.50 6.17 -14.24
N HIS A 182 -7.08 4.91 -14.07
CA HIS A 182 -6.61 4.36 -12.80
C HIS A 182 -5.33 3.55 -13.01
N THR A 183 -4.48 3.60 -12.01
CA THR A 183 -3.27 2.78 -11.94
C THR A 183 -3.22 2.05 -10.61
N LEU A 184 -2.87 0.77 -10.64
CA LEU A 184 -2.63 -0.04 -9.46
C LEU A 184 -1.24 -0.65 -9.57
N THR A 185 -0.36 -0.33 -8.63
CA THR A 185 0.96 -0.95 -8.56
C THR A 185 0.85 -2.23 -7.76
N LEU A 186 1.27 -3.32 -8.37
CA LEU A 186 1.38 -4.64 -7.73
C LEU A 186 2.77 -4.75 -7.09
N ASP A 187 2.85 -5.45 -5.96
CA ASP A 187 4.13 -5.83 -5.38
C ASP A 187 4.46 -7.25 -5.84
N GLY A 188 5.63 -7.42 -6.46
CA GLY A 188 6.11 -8.70 -6.98
C GLY A 188 6.81 -9.56 -5.93
N ALA A 189 6.87 -9.10 -4.65
CA ALA A 189 7.59 -9.81 -3.58
C ALA A 189 6.78 -10.95 -2.97
#